data_f885a7c1524cdafb9be5edb92cd78061
#
_entry.id   f885a7c1524cdafb9be5edb92cd78061
#
_cell.length_a   1.000
_cell.length_b   1.000
_cell.length_c   1.000
_cell.angle_alpha   90.00
_cell.angle_beta   90.00
_cell.angle_gamma   90.00
#
_symmetry.space_group_name_H-M   'P 1'
#
loop_
_entity.id
_entity.type
_entity.pdbx_description
1 polymer ?
#
loop_
_entity_poly.entity_id
_entity_poly.type
_entity_poly.pdbx_seq_one_letter_code
_entity_poly.pdbx_strand_id
1 'polypeptide(L)'
;MPGSPRPAPPAGGRPEPRPPSPRLARVDETSAGGLVLDRTGAIPRAALIARHDKRGRLVWSLPKGHVEAGETPADAAVREVEEETGILGTVLAPLGTIDFWFVADQRRVHKTVHHFLLEARSGELSDADVEVDQVAWFSLPEVAAVLAYADERRLIERVGALLTPGAGRADTGIGG
;
A
#
# COMPACT_ATOMS: atom_id res chain seq x y z
N MET A 1 47.96 -46.00 -51.67
CA MET A 1 46.54 -45.59 -51.54
C MET A 1 46.49 -44.28 -50.83
N PRO A 2 46.20 -43.16 -51.50
CA PRO A 2 46.02 -41.87 -50.84
C PRO A 2 44.63 -41.76 -50.20
N GLY A 3 44.60 -41.37 -48.96
CA GLY A 3 43.37 -41.21 -48.16
C GLY A 3 42.51 -40.01 -48.61
N SER A 4 41.24 -40.25 -48.76
CA SER A 4 40.23 -39.23 -49.08
C SER A 4 40.17 -38.13 -48.02
N PRO A 5 40.01 -36.86 -48.39
CA PRO A 5 39.91 -35.76 -47.47
C PRO A 5 38.55 -35.80 -46.74
N ARG A 6 38.61 -35.58 -45.46
CA ARG A 6 37.46 -35.47 -44.53
C ARG A 6 36.62 -34.23 -44.88
N PRO A 7 35.28 -34.30 -44.96
CA PRO A 7 34.47 -33.13 -45.21
C PRO A 7 34.55 -32.13 -44.06
N ALA A 8 34.62 -30.85 -44.39
CA ALA A 8 34.62 -29.74 -43.44
C ALA A 8 33.27 -29.64 -42.72
N PRO A 9 33.25 -29.23 -41.42
CA PRO A 9 32.00 -29.04 -40.68
C PRO A 9 31.18 -27.89 -41.26
N PRO A 10 29.86 -27.98 -41.24
CA PRO A 10 28.99 -26.90 -41.76
C PRO A 10 29.22 -25.63 -40.95
N ALA A 11 29.32 -24.52 -41.68
CA ALA A 11 29.46 -23.18 -41.11
C ALA A 11 28.30 -22.92 -40.17
N GLY A 12 28.61 -22.64 -38.88
CA GLY A 12 27.63 -22.30 -37.86
C GLY A 12 26.80 -21.09 -38.28
N GLY A 13 25.54 -21.30 -38.57
CA GLY A 13 24.59 -20.22 -38.78
C GLY A 13 24.55 -19.35 -37.54
N ARG A 14 24.68 -18.03 -37.72
CA ARG A 14 24.42 -17.08 -36.63
C ARG A 14 23.03 -17.37 -36.08
N PRO A 15 22.88 -17.44 -34.72
CA PRO A 15 21.54 -17.57 -34.13
C PRO A 15 20.72 -16.33 -34.55
N GLU A 16 19.57 -16.58 -35.13
CA GLU A 16 18.64 -15.50 -35.45
C GLU A 16 18.26 -14.75 -34.18
N PRO A 17 18.16 -13.41 -34.25
CA PRO A 17 17.77 -12.63 -33.08
C PRO A 17 16.36 -13.08 -32.62
N ARG A 18 16.27 -13.54 -31.39
CA ARG A 18 14.98 -13.92 -30.77
C ARG A 18 14.02 -12.74 -30.87
N PRO A 19 12.80 -12.94 -31.37
CA PRO A 19 11.82 -11.87 -31.43
C PRO A 19 11.63 -11.27 -30.04
N PRO A 20 11.48 -9.94 -29.93
CA PRO A 20 11.25 -9.29 -28.63
C PRO A 20 10.02 -9.90 -27.98
N SER A 21 10.17 -10.30 -26.72
CA SER A 21 9.03 -10.80 -25.93
C SER A 21 7.91 -9.77 -25.96
N PRO A 22 6.65 -10.16 -26.14
CA PRO A 22 5.54 -9.22 -26.17
C PRO A 22 5.54 -8.41 -24.87
N ARG A 23 5.58 -7.08 -24.99
CA ARG A 23 5.48 -6.20 -23.83
C ARG A 23 4.08 -6.37 -23.22
N LEU A 24 4.04 -6.76 -21.95
CA LEU A 24 2.79 -6.85 -21.22
C LEU A 24 2.08 -5.48 -21.21
N ALA A 25 0.77 -5.47 -21.44
CA ALA A 25 -0.02 -4.25 -21.34
C ALA A 25 0.07 -3.69 -19.91
N ARG A 26 0.25 -2.36 -19.80
CA ARG A 26 0.25 -1.65 -18.52
C ARG A 26 -1.17 -1.36 -18.08
N VAL A 27 -1.43 -1.55 -16.79
CA VAL A 27 -2.65 -1.12 -16.10
C VAL A 27 -2.23 -0.32 -14.87
N ASP A 28 -2.86 0.83 -14.66
CA ASP A 28 -2.68 1.65 -13.45
C ASP A 28 -3.90 1.44 -12.54
N GLU A 29 -3.64 1.13 -11.27
CA GLU A 29 -4.65 0.99 -10.21
C GLU A 29 -4.36 1.98 -9.09
N THR A 30 -5.41 2.60 -8.57
CA THR A 30 -5.31 3.55 -7.46
C THR A 30 -6.17 3.07 -6.30
N SER A 31 -5.56 3.00 -5.13
CA SER A 31 -6.22 2.70 -3.86
C SER A 31 -5.97 3.83 -2.85
N ALA A 32 -6.79 3.86 -1.82
CA ALA A 32 -6.61 4.76 -0.69
C ALA A 32 -7.00 4.06 0.61
N GLY A 33 -6.44 4.53 1.69
CA GLY A 33 -6.71 4.03 3.02
C GLY A 33 -5.95 4.83 4.06
N GLY A 34 -5.70 4.26 5.22
CA GLY A 34 -4.94 5.00 6.20
C GLY A 34 -4.93 4.43 7.59
N LEU A 35 -4.35 5.20 8.48
CA LEU A 35 -4.26 4.93 9.90
C LEU A 35 -5.32 5.75 10.63
N VAL A 36 -6.32 5.08 11.20
CA VAL A 36 -7.34 5.73 12.03
C VAL A 36 -6.94 5.63 13.51
N LEU A 37 -6.83 6.78 14.16
CA LEU A 37 -6.42 6.91 15.56
C LEU A 37 -7.61 7.20 16.47
N ASP A 38 -7.70 6.46 17.55
CA ASP A 38 -8.45 6.84 18.74
C ASP A 38 -7.49 7.49 19.74
N ARG A 39 -7.71 8.77 20.01
CA ARG A 39 -6.90 9.58 20.94
C ARG A 39 -7.64 9.91 22.23
N THR A 40 -8.71 9.21 22.54
CA THR A 40 -9.50 9.44 23.77
C THR A 40 -8.80 8.95 25.03
N GLY A 41 -7.90 7.96 24.90
CA GLY A 41 -7.10 7.44 26.01
C GLY A 41 -5.77 8.15 26.19
N ALA A 42 -5.04 7.79 27.24
CA ALA A 42 -3.71 8.34 27.53
C ALA A 42 -2.67 8.03 26.42
N ILE A 43 -2.79 6.86 25.78
CA ILE A 43 -1.97 6.45 24.66
C ILE A 43 -2.88 6.29 23.44
N PRO A 44 -2.61 6.99 22.34
CA PRO A 44 -3.36 6.79 21.10
C PRO A 44 -3.25 5.35 20.62
N ARG A 45 -4.34 4.84 20.06
CA ARG A 45 -4.40 3.50 19.46
C ARG A 45 -4.92 3.57 18.03
N ALA A 46 -4.48 2.64 17.21
CA ALA A 46 -4.86 2.54 15.81
C ALA A 46 -5.58 1.23 15.51
N ALA A 47 -6.57 1.27 14.64
CA ALA A 47 -7.21 0.08 14.12
C ALA A 47 -6.44 -0.46 12.92
N LEU A 48 -6.05 -1.72 13.00
CA LEU A 48 -5.40 -2.45 11.93
C LEU A 48 -6.25 -3.64 11.52
N ILE A 49 -6.07 -4.08 10.29
CA ILE A 49 -6.70 -5.28 9.74
C ILE A 49 -5.67 -6.39 9.54
N ALA A 50 -6.12 -7.61 9.58
CA ALA A 50 -5.29 -8.76 9.23
C ALA A 50 -5.99 -9.64 8.21
N ARG A 51 -5.18 -10.21 7.31
CA ARG A 51 -5.57 -11.22 6.32
C ARG A 51 -4.59 -12.38 6.36
N HIS A 52 -5.06 -13.56 6.00
CA HIS A 52 -4.16 -14.68 5.78
C HIS A 52 -3.44 -14.54 4.43
N ASP A 53 -2.12 -14.66 4.44
CA ASP A 53 -1.34 -14.72 3.23
C ASP A 53 -1.49 -16.09 2.53
N LYS A 54 -0.86 -16.25 1.36
CA LYS A 54 -0.89 -17.51 0.59
C LYS A 54 -0.28 -18.71 1.36
N ARG A 55 0.47 -18.45 2.42
CA ARG A 55 1.07 -19.46 3.30
C ARG A 55 0.25 -19.73 4.56
N GLY A 56 -0.93 -19.09 4.68
CA GLY A 56 -1.82 -19.21 5.83
C GLY A 56 -1.36 -18.43 7.07
N ARG A 57 -0.42 -17.49 6.94
CA ARG A 57 0.04 -16.65 8.04
C ARG A 57 -0.84 -15.40 8.14
N LEU A 58 -1.22 -15.05 9.36
CA LEU A 58 -1.96 -13.82 9.63
C LEU A 58 -1.04 -12.61 9.49
N VAL A 59 -1.39 -11.69 8.60
CA VAL A 59 -0.58 -10.52 8.22
C VAL A 59 -1.34 -9.25 8.52
N TRP A 60 -0.78 -8.39 9.39
CA TRP A 60 -1.37 -7.11 9.76
C TRP A 60 -0.95 -6.00 8.81
N SER A 61 -1.91 -5.16 8.43
CA SER A 61 -1.72 -4.04 7.53
C SER A 61 -2.68 -2.88 7.81
N LEU A 62 -2.42 -1.74 7.18
CA LEU A 62 -3.34 -0.62 7.16
C LEU A 62 -4.56 -0.96 6.28
N PRO A 63 -5.78 -0.61 6.71
CA PRO A 63 -6.98 -0.75 5.88
C PRO A 63 -6.88 0.12 4.63
N LYS A 64 -7.27 -0.41 3.48
CA LYS A 64 -7.24 0.27 2.19
C LYS A 64 -8.06 -0.48 1.14
N GLY A 65 -8.50 0.24 0.13
CA GLY A 65 -9.17 -0.36 -1.03
C GLY A 65 -9.19 0.57 -2.23
N HIS A 66 -9.82 0.12 -3.31
CA HIS A 66 -9.86 0.86 -4.56
C HIS A 66 -10.59 2.19 -4.44
N VAL A 67 -10.03 3.23 -5.08
CA VAL A 67 -10.72 4.50 -5.29
C VAL A 67 -11.77 4.30 -6.37
N GLU A 68 -13.02 4.58 -6.06
CA GLU A 68 -14.14 4.45 -6.99
C GLU A 68 -14.27 5.70 -7.88
N ALA A 69 -15.00 5.55 -8.99
CA ALA A 69 -15.25 6.66 -9.91
C ALA A 69 -15.97 7.80 -9.18
N GLY A 70 -15.44 9.01 -9.30
CA GLY A 70 -16.00 10.22 -8.67
C GLY A 70 -15.57 10.45 -7.22
N GLU A 71 -14.86 9.50 -6.59
CA GLU A 71 -14.27 9.72 -5.27
C GLU A 71 -12.93 10.43 -5.35
N THR A 72 -12.63 11.27 -4.36
CA THR A 72 -11.25 11.68 -4.10
C THR A 72 -10.52 10.56 -3.32
N PRO A 73 -9.19 10.50 -3.36
CA PRO A 73 -8.45 9.54 -2.52
C PRO A 73 -8.77 9.68 -1.03
N ALA A 74 -9.00 10.89 -0.53
CA ALA A 74 -9.37 11.12 0.87
C ALA A 74 -10.75 10.55 1.20
N ASP A 75 -11.75 10.72 0.32
CA ASP A 75 -13.09 10.14 0.51
C ASP A 75 -13.04 8.61 0.48
N ALA A 76 -12.28 8.04 -0.45
CA ALA A 76 -12.07 6.61 -0.54
C ALA A 76 -11.39 6.06 0.74
N ALA A 77 -10.42 6.78 1.29
CA ALA A 77 -9.76 6.39 2.53
C ALA A 77 -10.75 6.33 3.71
N VAL A 78 -11.60 7.33 3.86
CA VAL A 78 -12.65 7.33 4.90
C VAL A 78 -13.58 6.13 4.75
N ARG A 79 -14.06 5.89 3.54
CA ARG A 79 -14.97 4.77 3.23
C ARG A 79 -14.31 3.41 3.47
N GLU A 80 -13.12 3.19 2.94
CA GLU A 80 -12.41 1.90 3.07
C GLU A 80 -12.03 1.61 4.52
N VAL A 81 -11.58 2.61 5.28
CA VAL A 81 -11.29 2.43 6.71
C VAL A 81 -12.56 2.02 7.47
N GLU A 82 -13.70 2.65 7.19
CA GLU A 82 -14.97 2.28 7.82
C GLU A 82 -15.43 0.87 7.40
N GLU A 83 -15.37 0.54 6.11
CA GLU A 83 -15.76 -0.79 5.60
C GLU A 83 -14.89 -1.90 6.21
N GLU A 84 -13.59 -1.73 6.26
CA GLU A 84 -12.67 -2.77 6.72
C GLU A 84 -12.50 -2.84 8.25
N THR A 85 -12.74 -1.76 8.98
CA THR A 85 -12.53 -1.72 10.44
C THR A 85 -13.81 -1.50 11.26
N GLY A 86 -14.86 -0.95 10.68
CA GLY A 86 -16.06 -0.49 11.38
C GLY A 86 -15.92 0.91 11.99
N ILE A 87 -14.78 1.58 11.84
CA ILE A 87 -14.52 2.89 12.45
C ILE A 87 -14.67 4.00 11.41
N LEU A 88 -15.61 4.90 11.69
CA LEU A 88 -15.75 6.15 10.94
C LEU A 88 -14.71 7.17 11.44
N GLY A 89 -13.88 7.64 10.54
CA GLY A 89 -12.85 8.62 10.82
C GLY A 89 -12.98 9.89 9.98
N THR A 90 -12.30 10.94 10.42
CA THR A 90 -12.07 12.18 9.66
C THR A 90 -10.62 12.30 9.30
N VAL A 91 -10.33 12.73 8.08
CA VAL A 91 -8.95 12.95 7.63
C VAL A 91 -8.33 14.11 8.37
N LEU A 92 -7.17 13.88 8.99
CA LEU A 92 -6.35 14.90 9.63
C LEU A 92 -5.28 15.44 8.67
N ALA A 93 -4.60 14.54 7.95
CA ALA A 93 -3.49 14.87 7.06
C ALA A 93 -3.19 13.72 6.09
N PRO A 94 -2.55 14.01 4.93
CA PRO A 94 -1.91 12.98 4.14
C PRO A 94 -0.78 12.32 4.94
N LEU A 95 -0.71 10.99 4.91
CA LEU A 95 0.35 10.23 5.56
C LEU A 95 1.49 9.90 4.59
N GLY A 96 1.14 9.59 3.37
CA GLY A 96 2.09 9.31 2.29
C GLY A 96 1.51 8.40 1.22
N THR A 97 2.30 8.17 0.18
CA THR A 97 1.92 7.34 -0.97
C THR A 97 2.91 6.20 -1.13
N ILE A 98 2.40 5.02 -1.40
CA ILE A 98 3.18 3.81 -1.71
C ILE A 98 2.87 3.40 -3.13
N ASP A 99 3.92 3.19 -3.93
CA ASP A 99 3.85 2.70 -5.31
C ASP A 99 4.53 1.34 -5.42
N PHE A 100 3.92 0.42 -6.15
CA PHE A 100 4.57 -0.84 -6.48
C PHE A 100 4.06 -1.43 -7.80
N TRP A 101 4.86 -2.36 -8.36
CA TRP A 101 4.58 -3.04 -9.60
C TRP A 101 4.42 -4.53 -9.36
N PHE A 102 3.46 -5.13 -10.04
CA PHE A 102 3.30 -6.59 -10.08
C PHE A 102 2.75 -7.04 -11.43
N VAL A 103 2.78 -8.33 -11.68
CA VAL A 103 2.20 -8.94 -12.88
C VAL A 103 0.99 -9.77 -12.45
N ALA A 104 -0.15 -9.48 -13.04
CA ALA A 104 -1.37 -10.26 -12.88
C ALA A 104 -2.09 -10.34 -14.23
N ASP A 105 -2.70 -11.48 -14.53
CA ASP A 105 -3.49 -11.72 -15.77
C ASP A 105 -2.75 -11.27 -17.04
N GLN A 106 -1.47 -11.59 -17.15
CA GLN A 106 -0.59 -11.18 -18.27
C GLN A 106 -0.51 -9.66 -18.49
N ARG A 107 -0.74 -8.87 -17.43
CA ARG A 107 -0.62 -7.42 -17.43
C ARG A 107 0.40 -6.98 -16.40
N ARG A 108 1.09 -5.89 -16.71
CA ARG A 108 1.96 -5.21 -15.75
C ARG A 108 1.14 -4.14 -15.02
N VAL A 109 0.86 -4.36 -13.75
CA VAL A 109 0.06 -3.47 -12.93
C VAL A 109 0.97 -2.53 -12.14
N HIS A 110 0.71 -1.22 -12.26
CA HIS A 110 1.26 -0.19 -11.38
C HIS A 110 0.19 0.19 -10.37
N LYS A 111 0.43 -0.10 -9.10
CA LYS A 111 -0.50 0.24 -8.03
C LYS A 111 0.04 1.39 -7.20
N THR A 112 -0.79 2.42 -7.06
CA THR A 112 -0.54 3.58 -6.20
C THR A 112 -1.53 3.55 -5.06
N VAL A 113 -1.05 3.61 -3.81
CA VAL A 113 -1.88 3.63 -2.60
C VAL A 113 -1.65 4.93 -1.85
N HIS A 114 -2.69 5.76 -1.78
CA HIS A 114 -2.69 6.99 -0.99
C HIS A 114 -3.11 6.67 0.45
N HIS A 115 -2.23 6.96 1.41
CA HIS A 115 -2.51 6.77 2.83
C HIS A 115 -2.73 8.11 3.53
N PHE A 116 -3.73 8.11 4.43
CA PHE A 116 -4.09 9.27 5.24
C PHE A 116 -4.02 8.95 6.72
N LEU A 117 -3.79 9.96 7.52
CA LEU A 117 -3.99 9.91 8.96
C LEU A 117 -5.42 10.37 9.25
N LEU A 118 -6.18 9.54 9.95
CA LEU A 118 -7.57 9.82 10.32
C LEU A 118 -7.73 9.84 11.84
N GLU A 119 -8.67 10.62 12.31
CA GLU A 119 -9.13 10.58 13.70
C GLU A 119 -10.45 9.83 13.79
N ALA A 120 -10.53 8.84 14.68
CA ALA A 120 -11.76 8.10 14.95
C ALA A 120 -12.82 9.02 15.51
N ARG A 121 -14.04 8.93 14.96
CA ARG A 121 -15.21 9.71 15.38
C ARG A 121 -16.28 8.84 16.02
N SER A 122 -16.55 7.70 15.43
CA SER A 122 -17.59 6.78 15.88
C SER A 122 -17.36 5.37 15.35
N GLY A 123 -18.21 4.45 15.75
CA GLY A 123 -18.19 3.06 15.32
C GLY A 123 -17.52 2.13 16.32
N GLU A 124 -17.62 0.87 16.03
CA GLU A 124 -17.00 -0.22 16.79
C GLU A 124 -16.25 -1.13 15.82
N LEU A 125 -15.17 -1.77 16.29
CA LEU A 125 -14.43 -2.70 15.47
C LEU A 125 -15.33 -3.81 14.93
N SER A 126 -15.25 -4.04 13.63
CA SER A 126 -16.00 -5.07 12.92
C SER A 126 -15.15 -5.74 11.86
N ASP A 127 -15.14 -7.06 11.85
CA ASP A 127 -14.54 -7.91 10.82
C ASP A 127 -15.59 -8.44 9.83
N ALA A 128 -16.72 -7.73 9.70
CA ALA A 128 -17.82 -8.13 8.81
C ALA A 128 -17.47 -8.02 7.31
N ASP A 129 -16.43 -7.27 6.97
CA ASP A 129 -15.92 -7.20 5.59
C ASP A 129 -15.32 -8.55 5.19
N VAL A 130 -15.75 -9.08 4.03
CA VAL A 130 -15.32 -10.40 3.53
C VAL A 130 -13.84 -10.47 3.19
N GLU A 131 -13.20 -9.33 2.97
CA GLU A 131 -11.76 -9.22 2.68
C GLU A 131 -10.88 -9.17 3.93
N VAL A 132 -11.48 -9.12 5.12
CA VAL A 132 -10.79 -8.97 6.40
C VAL A 132 -11.00 -10.20 7.27
N ASP A 133 -9.93 -10.80 7.78
CA ASP A 133 -10.02 -11.93 8.71
C ASP A 133 -10.09 -11.49 10.16
N GLN A 134 -9.37 -10.42 10.52
CA GLN A 134 -9.36 -9.86 11.88
C GLN A 134 -9.20 -8.33 11.85
N VAL A 135 -9.75 -7.69 12.87
CA VAL A 135 -9.56 -6.26 13.16
C VAL A 135 -9.20 -6.12 14.64
N ALA A 136 -8.24 -5.26 14.95
CA ALA A 136 -7.86 -5.00 16.33
C ALA A 136 -7.32 -3.59 16.54
N TRP A 137 -7.47 -3.07 17.77
CA TRP A 137 -6.77 -1.88 18.23
C TRP A 137 -5.36 -2.24 18.70
N PHE A 138 -4.40 -1.46 18.27
CA PHE A 138 -3.02 -1.50 18.77
C PHE A 138 -2.62 -0.13 19.30
N SER A 139 -1.89 -0.09 20.41
CA SER A 139 -1.29 1.17 20.85
C SER A 139 -0.36 1.71 19.76
N LEU A 140 -0.33 3.01 19.58
CA LEU A 140 0.48 3.63 18.51
C LEU A 140 1.95 3.18 18.53
N PRO A 141 2.62 3.05 19.70
CA PRO A 141 3.99 2.52 19.75
C PRO A 141 4.14 1.08 19.23
N GLU A 142 3.09 0.26 19.29
CA GLU A 142 3.12 -1.14 18.83
C GLU A 142 2.88 -1.29 17.33
N VAL A 143 2.25 -0.30 16.70
CA VAL A 143 1.81 -0.39 15.29
C VAL A 143 2.96 -0.75 14.35
N ALA A 144 4.10 -0.08 14.47
CA ALA A 144 5.25 -0.35 13.61
C ALA A 144 5.80 -1.77 13.78
N ALA A 145 5.70 -2.36 14.98
CA ALA A 145 6.17 -3.71 15.25
C ALA A 145 5.27 -4.80 14.66
N VAL A 146 3.96 -4.56 14.56
CA VAL A 146 2.99 -5.54 14.04
C VAL A 146 2.75 -5.44 12.54
N LEU A 147 2.95 -4.27 11.93
CA LEU A 147 2.81 -4.11 10.48
C LEU A 147 3.80 -5.00 9.71
N ALA A 148 3.28 -5.78 8.78
CA ALA A 148 4.08 -6.72 8.00
C ALA A 148 4.93 -6.04 6.92
N TYR A 149 4.46 -4.92 6.37
CA TYR A 149 5.07 -4.28 5.20
C TYR A 149 5.97 -3.11 5.58
N ALA A 150 7.22 -3.13 5.08
CA ALA A 150 8.22 -2.11 5.37
C ALA A 150 7.79 -0.70 4.95
N ASP A 151 7.09 -0.58 3.83
CA ASP A 151 6.62 0.72 3.32
C ASP A 151 5.56 1.33 4.24
N GLU A 152 4.65 0.52 4.78
CA GLU A 152 3.68 0.98 5.77
C GLU A 152 4.37 1.38 7.08
N ARG A 153 5.36 0.62 7.55
CA ARG A 153 6.15 1.00 8.74
C ARG A 153 6.83 2.36 8.59
N ARG A 154 7.35 2.68 7.41
CA ARG A 154 7.94 4.01 7.14
C ARG A 154 6.91 5.13 7.23
N LEU A 155 5.66 4.89 6.81
CA LEU A 155 4.59 5.87 6.95
C LEU A 155 4.30 6.18 8.43
N ILE A 156 4.33 5.17 9.29
CA ILE A 156 4.05 5.36 10.73
C ILE A 156 5.07 6.28 11.40
N GLU A 157 6.32 6.30 10.95
CA GLU A 157 7.34 7.21 11.47
C GLU A 157 6.97 8.69 11.34
N ARG A 158 6.09 9.04 10.40
CA ARG A 158 5.62 10.42 10.18
C ARG A 158 4.51 10.86 11.14
N VAL A 159 3.84 9.92 11.79
CA VAL A 159 2.64 10.19 12.59
C VAL A 159 2.95 11.15 13.74
N GLY A 160 4.06 10.94 14.44
CA GLY A 160 4.48 11.81 15.55
C GLY A 160 4.59 13.27 15.15
N ALA A 161 5.25 13.56 14.02
CA ALA A 161 5.38 14.91 13.49
C ALA A 161 4.06 15.54 13.08
N LEU A 162 3.14 14.74 12.50
CA LEU A 162 1.82 15.21 12.08
C LEU A 162 0.88 15.53 13.26
N LEU A 163 1.08 14.88 14.41
CA LEU A 163 0.28 15.10 15.61
C LEU A 163 0.82 16.22 16.51
N THR A 164 2.04 16.71 16.25
CA THR A 164 2.65 17.79 17.05
C THR A 164 2.03 19.13 16.66
N PRO A 165 1.45 19.91 17.61
CA PRO A 165 0.95 21.25 17.33
C PRO A 165 2.11 22.17 16.91
N GLY A 166 2.08 22.73 15.70
CA GLY A 166 3.05 23.74 15.25
C GLY A 166 3.87 23.42 14.00
N ALA A 167 3.80 22.23 13.43
CA ALA A 167 4.53 21.88 12.20
C ALA A 167 3.94 22.50 10.90
N GLY A 168 2.91 23.34 10.99
CA GLY A 168 2.16 23.88 9.83
C GLY A 168 2.06 25.39 9.74
N ARG A 169 2.90 26.19 10.39
CA ARG A 169 3.00 27.63 10.14
C ARG A 169 4.42 27.94 9.67
N ALA A 170 4.63 27.83 8.37
CA ALA A 170 5.67 28.59 7.72
C ALA A 170 5.26 30.06 7.84
N ASP A 171 6.03 30.81 8.58
CA ASP A 171 6.00 32.25 8.74
C ASP A 171 6.08 32.91 7.36
N THR A 172 4.98 33.46 6.88
CA THR A 172 5.01 34.49 5.86
C THR A 172 5.28 35.82 6.55
N GLY A 173 6.55 36.03 6.90
CA GLY A 173 7.05 37.35 7.31
C GLY A 173 6.89 38.33 6.19
N ILE A 174 5.88 39.16 6.29
CA ILE A 174 5.77 40.40 5.53
C ILE A 174 6.56 41.43 6.31
N GLY A 175 7.80 41.66 5.87
CA GLY A 175 8.52 42.86 6.23
C GLY A 175 7.95 44.05 5.48
N GLY A 176 7.50 45.04 6.22
CA GLY A 176 7.18 46.36 5.73
C GLY A 176 8.43 47.25 5.64
#